data_3657c82b71885543024b2de51d9a2e25
#
_entry.id   3657c82b71885543024b2de51d9a2e25
#
_cell.length_a   1.000
_cell.length_b   1.000
_cell.length_c   1.000
_cell.angle_alpha   90.00
_cell.angle_beta   90.00
_cell.angle_gamma   90.00
#
_symmetry.space_group_name_H-M   'P 1'
#
loop_
_entity.id
_entity.type
_entity.pdbx_description
1 polymer ?
#
loop_
_entity_poly.entity_id
_entity_poly.type
_entity_poly.pdbx_seq_one_letter_code
_entity_poly.pdbx_strand_id
1 'polypeptide(L)'
;MIPGVESFLEQYHMIEQSDVVVAGVSGGADSVCLLLHLLELKEKLSFTLAAVHVQHGIRGEESLQDAAFVEELCRRYQVQLFRYDYDVPEYAKQHGYSEEEAGRNLRYESFHKALEELGAPEGKIAVAHNRNDLAETMLWNMIRGSGMRGMAGIPPVRDGIIRPLLHTARVEIENYLKEKGESYCTDATNASLDYTRNRIRNQVLPVLEELNARVYAHMERLGDDIRKTQEYLSAVIEEKRAQYVERDFRKTQAFLISEELLKEPEILYTSIIKECICETAASSKDITRTHVELVQKLFAMQTGRSVNLPYQVVAERTYGGVRLQKCEKQPEHKITEPVGMLSSQSSSQPAGRQSGQPAGCCGISIEEHPGFTCRIYKREELPEGISKKKYTKWLDYDKIKNSLLIRNRQPGDYFVLDETGRTQKLKQYFVNEKILKEQRDTIPLVADGAHILWIVGYRISAYYKVSSTTKTILEIQYYGGREDLSLIHISEPTRRS
;
A
#
# COMPACT_ATOMS: atom_id res chain seq x y z
N MET A 1 38.14 -10.11 -22.16
CA MET A 1 36.77 -9.59 -21.88
C MET A 1 36.10 -9.22 -23.23
N ILE A 2 34.81 -9.46 -23.41
CA ILE A 2 34.06 -9.04 -24.61
C ILE A 2 34.04 -7.51 -24.66
N PRO A 3 34.34 -6.90 -25.86
CA PRO A 3 34.27 -5.44 -26.00
C PRO A 3 32.92 -4.87 -25.61
N GLY A 4 32.92 -3.76 -24.89
CA GLY A 4 31.70 -3.09 -24.43
C GLY A 4 31.13 -3.55 -23.09
N VAL A 5 31.47 -4.74 -22.59
CA VAL A 5 30.94 -5.22 -21.27
C VAL A 5 31.48 -4.36 -20.13
N GLU A 6 32.77 -3.99 -20.13
CA GLU A 6 33.37 -3.16 -19.09
C GLU A 6 32.76 -1.76 -19.05
N SER A 7 32.62 -1.09 -20.21
CA SER A 7 31.99 0.23 -20.29
C SER A 7 30.51 0.20 -19.92
N PHE A 8 29.81 -0.90 -20.16
CA PHE A 8 28.42 -1.10 -19.74
C PHE A 8 28.30 -1.26 -18.22
N LEU A 9 29.21 -2.01 -17.61
CA LEU A 9 29.29 -2.13 -16.15
C LEU A 9 29.55 -0.77 -15.48
N GLU A 10 30.47 0.03 -16.03
CA GLU A 10 30.77 1.37 -15.56
C GLU A 10 29.61 2.33 -15.72
N GLN A 11 28.94 2.34 -16.88
CA GLN A 11 27.80 3.21 -17.19
C GLN A 11 26.67 3.06 -16.20
N TYR A 12 26.42 1.84 -15.70
CA TYR A 12 25.34 1.54 -14.76
C TYR A 12 25.82 1.34 -13.32
N HIS A 13 27.05 1.66 -13.00
CA HIS A 13 27.65 1.49 -11.66
C HIS A 13 27.35 0.11 -11.06
N MET A 14 27.48 -0.94 -11.92
CA MET A 14 27.05 -2.29 -11.52
C MET A 14 27.91 -2.88 -10.43
N ILE A 15 29.23 -2.65 -10.47
CA ILE A 15 30.20 -3.18 -9.50
C ILE A 15 31.19 -2.08 -9.14
N GLU A 16 31.40 -1.91 -7.85
CA GLU A 16 32.37 -0.98 -7.28
C GLU A 16 33.40 -1.71 -6.41
N GLN A 17 34.46 -1.00 -6.05
CA GLN A 17 35.47 -1.56 -5.18
C GLN A 17 34.87 -1.98 -3.83
N SER A 18 35.31 -3.12 -3.31
CA SER A 18 34.84 -3.73 -2.06
C SER A 18 33.42 -4.28 -2.07
N ASP A 19 32.72 -4.26 -3.20
CA ASP A 19 31.42 -4.93 -3.31
C ASP A 19 31.53 -6.44 -3.03
N VAL A 20 30.41 -7.02 -2.61
CA VAL A 20 30.24 -8.48 -2.56
C VAL A 20 29.24 -8.86 -3.66
N VAL A 21 29.69 -9.69 -4.59
CA VAL A 21 28.90 -10.10 -5.76
C VAL A 21 28.73 -11.60 -5.75
N VAL A 22 27.46 -12.07 -5.83
CA VAL A 22 27.17 -13.48 -6.09
C VAL A 22 26.70 -13.66 -7.52
N ALA A 23 27.35 -14.55 -8.26
CA ALA A 23 27.02 -14.86 -9.64
C ALA A 23 26.20 -16.13 -9.74
N GLY A 24 25.04 -16.07 -10.42
CA GLY A 24 24.23 -17.25 -10.73
C GLY A 24 24.89 -18.07 -11.85
N VAL A 25 25.35 -19.29 -11.54
CA VAL A 25 26.07 -20.15 -12.49
C VAL A 25 25.26 -21.44 -12.68
N SER A 26 24.61 -21.58 -13.84
CA SER A 26 23.84 -22.77 -14.21
C SER A 26 24.67 -23.84 -14.94
N GLY A 27 25.88 -23.51 -15.37
CA GLY A 27 26.71 -24.34 -16.26
C GLY A 27 26.54 -24.02 -17.74
N GLY A 28 25.47 -23.35 -18.14
CA GLY A 28 25.25 -22.94 -19.55
C GLY A 28 26.18 -21.80 -19.98
N ALA A 29 26.34 -21.62 -21.31
CA ALA A 29 27.30 -20.69 -21.90
C ALA A 29 27.22 -19.28 -21.34
N ASP A 30 26.00 -18.70 -21.17
CA ASP A 30 25.83 -17.34 -20.67
C ASP A 30 26.37 -17.19 -19.25
N SER A 31 26.09 -18.18 -18.38
CA SER A 31 26.50 -18.15 -16.98
C SER A 31 27.99 -18.39 -16.78
N VAL A 32 28.60 -19.25 -17.61
CA VAL A 32 30.05 -19.49 -17.64
C VAL A 32 30.75 -18.22 -18.13
N CYS A 33 30.27 -17.62 -19.21
CA CYS A 33 30.79 -16.37 -19.75
C CYS A 33 30.73 -15.24 -18.69
N LEU A 34 29.60 -15.11 -17.99
CA LEU A 34 29.44 -14.14 -16.91
C LEU A 34 30.50 -14.34 -15.82
N LEU A 35 30.69 -15.58 -15.35
CA LEU A 35 31.65 -15.89 -14.31
C LEU A 35 33.09 -15.49 -14.74
N LEU A 36 33.49 -15.82 -15.96
CA LEU A 36 34.83 -15.49 -16.50
C LEU A 36 35.03 -13.97 -16.60
N HIS A 37 34.01 -13.22 -17.04
CA HIS A 37 34.08 -11.76 -17.10
C HIS A 37 34.19 -11.14 -15.69
N LEU A 38 33.45 -11.66 -14.71
CA LEU A 38 33.55 -11.20 -13.33
C LEU A 38 34.91 -11.51 -12.70
N LEU A 39 35.54 -12.64 -13.08
CA LEU A 39 36.90 -12.97 -12.66
C LEU A 39 37.95 -11.98 -13.22
N GLU A 40 37.88 -11.71 -14.53
CA GLU A 40 38.75 -10.70 -15.15
C GLU A 40 38.56 -9.31 -14.55
N LEU A 41 37.32 -8.94 -14.20
CA LEU A 41 37.00 -7.67 -13.56
C LEU A 41 37.49 -7.60 -12.11
N LYS A 42 37.39 -8.72 -11.36
CA LYS A 42 37.85 -8.82 -9.96
C LYS A 42 39.36 -8.48 -9.82
N GLU A 43 40.15 -8.88 -10.80
CA GLU A 43 41.58 -8.52 -10.82
C GLU A 43 41.81 -7.01 -10.88
N LYS A 44 40.89 -6.27 -11.53
CA LYS A 44 40.98 -4.81 -11.69
C LYS A 44 40.36 -4.02 -10.53
N LEU A 45 39.18 -4.43 -10.04
CA LEU A 45 38.37 -3.64 -9.11
C LEU A 45 38.40 -4.10 -7.65
N SER A 46 39.05 -5.24 -7.34
CA SER A 46 39.17 -5.74 -5.96
C SER A 46 37.86 -5.85 -5.21
N PHE A 47 36.91 -6.62 -5.74
CA PHE A 47 35.65 -6.97 -5.09
C PHE A 47 35.59 -8.46 -4.71
N THR A 48 34.68 -8.85 -3.83
CA THR A 48 34.46 -10.24 -3.45
C THR A 48 33.53 -10.91 -4.45
N LEU A 49 33.92 -12.06 -5.01
CA LEU A 49 33.10 -12.85 -5.96
C LEU A 49 32.87 -14.26 -5.42
N ALA A 50 31.61 -14.68 -5.39
CA ALA A 50 31.19 -16.05 -5.16
C ALA A 50 30.22 -16.50 -6.25
N ALA A 51 30.15 -17.82 -6.48
CA ALA A 51 29.21 -18.44 -7.39
C ALA A 51 28.06 -19.09 -6.62
N VAL A 52 26.86 -19.05 -7.20
CA VAL A 52 25.69 -19.78 -6.68
C VAL A 52 25.14 -20.68 -7.77
N HIS A 53 25.04 -21.97 -7.47
CA HIS A 53 24.40 -22.97 -8.32
C HIS A 53 23.13 -23.49 -7.64
N VAL A 54 22.01 -23.45 -8.37
CA VAL A 54 20.73 -23.97 -7.88
C VAL A 54 20.29 -25.14 -8.74
N GLN A 55 20.21 -26.29 -8.12
CA GLN A 55 19.70 -27.50 -8.75
C GLN A 55 18.18 -27.61 -8.50
N HIS A 56 17.43 -27.84 -9.57
CA HIS A 56 15.98 -27.81 -9.52
C HIS A 56 15.32 -29.19 -9.33
N GLY A 57 16.09 -30.29 -9.32
CA GLY A 57 15.58 -31.67 -9.15
C GLY A 57 14.69 -32.18 -10.29
N ILE A 58 14.58 -31.46 -11.41
CA ILE A 58 13.63 -31.79 -12.49
C ILE A 58 14.18 -32.84 -13.46
N ARG A 59 15.50 -32.92 -13.67
CA ARG A 59 16.15 -33.69 -14.75
C ARG A 59 16.99 -34.89 -14.32
N GLY A 60 16.92 -35.30 -13.05
CA GLY A 60 17.66 -36.47 -12.56
C GLY A 60 19.18 -36.39 -12.81
N GLU A 61 19.74 -37.35 -13.57
CA GLU A 61 21.20 -37.46 -13.80
C GLU A 61 21.82 -36.29 -14.55
N GLU A 62 21.12 -35.65 -15.50
CA GLU A 62 21.64 -34.47 -16.23
C GLU A 62 21.89 -33.28 -15.26
N SER A 63 20.99 -33.03 -14.33
CA SER A 63 21.18 -31.98 -13.34
C SER A 63 22.39 -32.24 -12.43
N LEU A 64 22.72 -33.52 -12.14
CA LEU A 64 23.91 -33.87 -11.37
C LEU A 64 25.19 -33.62 -12.17
N GLN A 65 25.18 -33.86 -13.48
CA GLN A 65 26.32 -33.57 -14.38
C GLN A 65 26.57 -32.07 -14.48
N ASP A 66 25.50 -31.24 -14.60
CA ASP A 66 25.61 -29.79 -14.62
C ASP A 66 26.20 -29.27 -13.30
N ALA A 67 25.75 -29.80 -12.15
CA ALA A 67 26.30 -29.43 -10.85
C ALA A 67 27.78 -29.80 -10.72
N ALA A 68 28.16 -31.01 -11.11
CA ALA A 68 29.56 -31.45 -11.10
C ALA A 68 30.45 -30.59 -12.02
N PHE A 69 29.94 -30.19 -13.18
CA PHE A 69 30.64 -29.27 -14.07
C PHE A 69 30.90 -27.91 -13.39
N VAL A 70 29.85 -27.33 -12.75
CA VAL A 70 29.99 -26.04 -12.05
C VAL A 70 30.94 -26.14 -10.86
N GLU A 71 30.91 -27.21 -10.10
CA GLU A 71 31.85 -27.46 -9.01
C GLU A 71 33.30 -27.50 -9.49
N GLU A 72 33.57 -28.24 -10.57
CA GLU A 72 34.90 -28.32 -11.17
C GLU A 72 35.36 -26.95 -11.73
N LEU A 73 34.45 -26.21 -12.39
CA LEU A 73 34.72 -24.87 -12.91
C LEU A 73 35.12 -23.92 -11.77
N CYS A 74 34.31 -23.87 -10.70
CA CYS A 74 34.60 -23.03 -9.54
C CYS A 74 35.88 -23.44 -8.80
N ARG A 75 36.18 -24.74 -8.70
CA ARG A 75 37.41 -25.24 -8.12
C ARG A 75 38.64 -24.79 -8.94
N ARG A 76 38.57 -24.88 -10.25
CA ARG A 76 39.65 -24.48 -11.17
C ARG A 76 39.97 -23.00 -11.09
N TYR A 77 38.95 -22.16 -10.97
CA TYR A 77 39.11 -20.70 -10.84
C TYR A 77 39.17 -20.20 -9.40
N GLN A 78 39.19 -21.08 -8.41
CA GLN A 78 39.25 -20.75 -6.99
C GLN A 78 38.13 -19.78 -6.54
N VAL A 79 36.90 -20.01 -7.05
CA VAL A 79 35.73 -19.26 -6.69
C VAL A 79 34.95 -20.04 -5.61
N GLN A 80 34.57 -19.35 -4.54
CA GLN A 80 33.70 -19.93 -3.53
C GLN A 80 32.34 -20.27 -4.16
N LEU A 81 31.89 -21.52 -4.02
CA LEU A 81 30.61 -21.99 -4.59
C LEU A 81 29.64 -22.27 -3.44
N PHE A 82 28.43 -21.72 -3.57
CA PHE A 82 27.25 -22.10 -2.79
C PHE A 82 26.34 -22.94 -3.68
N ARG A 83 26.10 -24.19 -3.28
CA ARG A 83 25.22 -25.09 -3.98
C ARG A 83 23.96 -25.34 -3.17
N TYR A 84 22.80 -25.19 -3.83
CA TYR A 84 21.49 -25.45 -3.24
C TYR A 84 20.71 -26.43 -4.11
N ASP A 85 20.25 -27.52 -3.51
CA ASP A 85 19.49 -28.57 -4.17
C ASP A 85 18.04 -28.52 -3.69
N TYR A 86 17.07 -28.40 -4.62
CA TYR A 86 15.63 -28.28 -4.32
C TYR A 86 14.82 -29.27 -5.15
N ASP A 87 13.71 -29.74 -4.60
CA ASP A 87 12.63 -30.39 -5.32
C ASP A 87 11.61 -29.32 -5.75
N VAL A 88 11.83 -28.72 -6.93
CA VAL A 88 10.98 -27.65 -7.45
C VAL A 88 9.55 -28.10 -7.71
N PRO A 89 9.26 -29.28 -8.28
CA PRO A 89 7.90 -29.80 -8.44
C PRO A 89 7.12 -29.86 -7.12
N GLU A 90 7.75 -30.40 -6.08
CA GLU A 90 7.10 -30.49 -4.76
C GLU A 90 6.85 -29.10 -4.14
N TYR A 91 7.83 -28.20 -4.24
CA TYR A 91 7.69 -26.81 -3.77
C TYR A 91 6.57 -26.07 -4.53
N ALA A 92 6.47 -26.23 -5.85
CA ALA A 92 5.44 -25.63 -6.67
C ALA A 92 4.04 -26.09 -6.25
N LYS A 93 3.88 -27.40 -5.99
CA LYS A 93 2.63 -28.00 -5.55
C LYS A 93 2.19 -27.49 -4.17
N GLN A 94 3.13 -27.38 -3.23
CA GLN A 94 2.85 -26.90 -1.86
C GLN A 94 2.40 -25.43 -1.83
N HIS A 95 2.94 -24.59 -2.73
CA HIS A 95 2.67 -23.15 -2.73
C HIS A 95 1.68 -22.69 -3.82
N GLY A 96 1.22 -23.60 -4.68
CA GLY A 96 0.30 -23.27 -5.77
C GLY A 96 0.93 -22.43 -6.88
N TYR A 97 2.25 -22.56 -7.09
CA TYR A 97 3.00 -21.89 -8.15
C TYR A 97 3.12 -22.78 -9.40
N SER A 98 3.43 -22.17 -10.54
CA SER A 98 3.99 -22.92 -11.66
C SER A 98 5.43 -23.35 -11.34
N GLU A 99 5.93 -24.42 -11.96
CA GLU A 99 7.32 -24.86 -11.77
C GLU A 99 8.34 -23.79 -12.14
N GLU A 100 8.05 -22.98 -13.18
CA GLU A 100 8.90 -21.86 -13.59
C GLU A 100 8.95 -20.77 -12.50
N GLU A 101 7.80 -20.41 -11.93
CA GLU A 101 7.70 -19.42 -10.84
C GLU A 101 8.38 -19.94 -9.55
N ALA A 102 8.15 -21.20 -9.21
CA ALA A 102 8.77 -21.87 -8.07
C ALA A 102 10.30 -21.90 -8.20
N GLY A 103 10.81 -22.37 -9.35
CA GLY A 103 12.25 -22.40 -9.62
C GLY A 103 12.88 -21.01 -9.62
N ARG A 104 12.16 -19.99 -10.11
CA ARG A 104 12.59 -18.59 -10.02
C ARG A 104 12.68 -18.12 -8.59
N ASN A 105 11.65 -18.34 -7.76
CA ASN A 105 11.63 -17.90 -6.37
C ASN A 105 12.76 -18.55 -5.56
N LEU A 106 12.93 -19.85 -5.68
CA LEU A 106 14.00 -20.60 -5.00
C LEU A 106 15.40 -20.12 -5.42
N ARG A 107 15.58 -19.78 -6.70
CA ARG A 107 16.84 -19.21 -7.19
C ARG A 107 17.19 -17.89 -6.52
N TYR A 108 16.25 -16.95 -6.45
CA TYR A 108 16.52 -15.66 -5.80
C TYR A 108 16.68 -15.79 -4.28
N GLU A 109 15.92 -16.67 -3.64
CA GLU A 109 16.10 -17.02 -2.23
C GLU A 109 17.52 -17.57 -1.95
N SER A 110 18.02 -18.43 -2.86
CA SER A 110 19.39 -18.97 -2.75
C SER A 110 20.47 -17.89 -2.90
N PHE A 111 20.27 -16.92 -3.79
CA PHE A 111 21.18 -15.79 -3.91
C PHE A 111 21.24 -14.95 -2.61
N HIS A 112 20.09 -14.67 -2.02
CA HIS A 112 20.04 -13.93 -0.76
C HIS A 112 20.66 -14.71 0.39
N LYS A 113 20.41 -16.01 0.50
CA LYS A 113 21.07 -16.87 1.49
C LYS A 113 22.60 -16.85 1.36
N ALA A 114 23.11 -16.92 0.13
CA ALA A 114 24.57 -16.85 -0.11
C ALA A 114 25.15 -15.48 0.30
N LEU A 115 24.43 -14.39 0.03
CA LEU A 115 24.83 -13.05 0.48
C LEU A 115 24.81 -12.92 2.01
N GLU A 116 23.83 -13.50 2.69
CA GLU A 116 23.76 -13.53 4.16
C GLU A 116 24.94 -14.33 4.74
N GLU A 117 25.26 -15.50 4.17
CA GLU A 117 26.40 -16.33 4.58
C GLU A 117 27.76 -15.63 4.36
N LEU A 118 27.84 -14.72 3.36
CA LEU A 118 29.01 -13.87 3.13
C LEU A 118 29.03 -12.63 4.03
N GLY A 119 28.03 -12.43 4.89
CA GLY A 119 27.90 -11.26 5.75
C GLY A 119 27.59 -9.95 5.01
N ALA A 120 27.02 -10.05 3.80
CA ALA A 120 26.73 -8.92 2.93
C ALA A 120 25.28 -8.99 2.37
N PRO A 121 24.23 -8.87 3.20
CA PRO A 121 22.84 -9.00 2.76
C PRO A 121 22.44 -7.99 1.67
N GLU A 122 23.10 -6.83 1.63
CA GLU A 122 22.91 -5.79 0.61
C GLU A 122 23.87 -5.95 -0.61
N GLY A 123 24.53 -7.09 -0.72
CA GLY A 123 25.43 -7.39 -1.83
C GLY A 123 24.70 -7.49 -3.16
N LYS A 124 25.45 -7.59 -4.25
CA LYS A 124 24.94 -7.58 -5.62
C LYS A 124 24.78 -9.01 -6.15
N ILE A 125 23.73 -9.24 -6.94
CA ILE A 125 23.41 -10.52 -7.57
C ILE A 125 23.64 -10.37 -9.08
N ALA A 126 24.63 -11.05 -9.64
CA ALA A 126 24.90 -11.04 -11.07
C ALA A 126 24.20 -12.19 -11.79
N VAL A 127 23.40 -11.88 -12.80
CA VAL A 127 22.68 -12.87 -13.62
C VAL A 127 23.01 -12.70 -15.11
N ALA A 128 23.10 -13.82 -15.83
CA ALA A 128 23.63 -13.90 -17.17
C ALA A 128 22.57 -13.65 -18.28
N HIS A 129 21.66 -12.68 -18.09
CA HIS A 129 20.78 -12.27 -19.18
C HIS A 129 21.58 -11.57 -20.27
N ASN A 130 21.28 -11.91 -21.54
CA ASN A 130 21.96 -11.38 -22.72
C ASN A 130 21.02 -10.56 -23.63
N ARG A 131 21.53 -10.05 -24.75
CA ARG A 131 20.77 -9.25 -25.74
C ARG A 131 19.57 -10.00 -26.33
N ASN A 132 19.71 -11.29 -26.55
CA ASN A 132 18.61 -12.11 -27.07
C ASN A 132 17.47 -12.24 -26.06
N ASP A 133 17.79 -12.42 -24.75
CA ASP A 133 16.79 -12.45 -23.68
C ASP A 133 16.04 -11.11 -23.55
N LEU A 134 16.74 -9.98 -23.76
CA LEU A 134 16.13 -8.66 -23.81
C LEU A 134 15.09 -8.59 -24.93
N ALA A 135 15.45 -8.99 -26.14
CA ALA A 135 14.56 -8.98 -27.29
C ALA A 135 13.35 -9.91 -27.11
N GLU A 136 13.57 -11.13 -26.60
CA GLU A 136 12.50 -12.06 -26.24
C GLU A 136 11.50 -11.44 -25.26
N THR A 137 12.02 -10.78 -24.22
CA THR A 137 11.19 -10.15 -23.17
C THR A 137 10.40 -8.98 -23.74
N MET A 138 10.98 -8.14 -24.59
CA MET A 138 10.30 -7.03 -25.24
C MET A 138 9.15 -7.53 -26.12
N LEU A 139 9.37 -8.52 -26.97
CA LEU A 139 8.33 -9.13 -27.82
C LEU A 139 7.23 -9.78 -26.98
N TRP A 140 7.60 -10.53 -25.95
CA TRP A 140 6.65 -11.15 -25.06
C TRP A 140 5.74 -10.11 -24.37
N ASN A 141 6.32 -9.04 -23.88
CA ASN A 141 5.59 -7.96 -23.24
C ASN A 141 4.69 -7.20 -24.22
N MET A 142 5.15 -7.01 -25.47
CA MET A 142 4.36 -6.40 -26.53
C MET A 142 3.12 -7.24 -26.86
N ILE A 143 3.28 -8.55 -27.02
CA ILE A 143 2.18 -9.50 -27.31
C ILE A 143 1.14 -9.49 -26.18
N ARG A 144 1.57 -9.32 -24.92
CA ARG A 144 0.69 -9.26 -23.74
C ARG A 144 0.04 -7.90 -23.53
N GLY A 145 0.33 -6.90 -24.37
CA GLY A 145 -0.19 -5.55 -24.22
C GLY A 145 0.39 -4.79 -23.03
N SER A 146 1.64 -5.09 -22.64
CA SER A 146 2.31 -4.36 -21.57
C SER A 146 2.56 -2.91 -21.99
N GLY A 147 2.41 -1.98 -21.02
CA GLY A 147 2.73 -0.57 -21.24
C GLY A 147 4.24 -0.30 -21.39
N MET A 148 4.62 0.97 -21.44
CA MET A 148 6.01 1.42 -21.64
C MET A 148 7.03 0.68 -20.75
N ARG A 149 6.70 0.47 -19.47
CA ARG A 149 7.60 -0.24 -18.53
C ARG A 149 7.93 -1.67 -18.99
N GLY A 150 6.95 -2.38 -19.54
CA GLY A 150 7.20 -3.72 -20.11
C GLY A 150 7.95 -3.68 -21.43
N MET A 151 7.70 -2.65 -22.25
CA MET A 151 8.40 -2.44 -23.52
C MET A 151 9.88 -2.06 -23.34
N ALA A 152 10.29 -1.51 -22.21
CA ALA A 152 11.69 -1.27 -21.88
C ALA A 152 12.50 -2.60 -21.72
N GLY A 153 11.81 -3.74 -21.66
CA GLY A 153 12.44 -5.05 -21.52
C GLY A 153 13.07 -5.31 -20.15
N ILE A 154 14.22 -5.97 -20.16
CA ILE A 154 14.96 -6.31 -18.94
C ILE A 154 15.82 -5.11 -18.53
N PRO A 155 15.72 -4.59 -17.29
CA PRO A 155 16.59 -3.50 -16.83
C PRO A 155 18.02 -3.99 -16.57
N PRO A 156 19.05 -3.17 -16.84
CA PRO A 156 20.46 -3.49 -16.52
C PRO A 156 20.70 -3.74 -15.03
N VAL A 157 20.11 -2.89 -14.20
CA VAL A 157 20.18 -2.97 -12.73
C VAL A 157 18.76 -2.83 -12.16
N ARG A 158 18.41 -3.67 -11.19
CA ARG A 158 17.17 -3.54 -10.42
C ARG A 158 17.24 -4.36 -9.14
N ASP A 159 16.92 -3.74 -8.01
CA ASP A 159 16.81 -4.40 -6.69
C ASP A 159 18.07 -5.21 -6.31
N GLY A 160 19.27 -4.63 -6.49
CA GLY A 160 20.56 -5.30 -6.24
C GLY A 160 20.97 -6.33 -7.32
N ILE A 161 20.11 -6.59 -8.30
CA ILE A 161 20.38 -7.53 -9.39
C ILE A 161 21.02 -6.79 -10.57
N ILE A 162 22.21 -7.22 -10.99
CA ILE A 162 22.99 -6.68 -12.10
C ILE A 162 23.04 -7.67 -13.27
N ARG A 163 23.14 -7.15 -14.50
CA ARG A 163 23.11 -7.94 -15.72
C ARG A 163 24.22 -7.53 -16.68
N PRO A 164 25.46 -7.91 -16.38
CA PRO A 164 26.63 -7.45 -17.13
C PRO A 164 26.61 -7.77 -18.62
N LEU A 165 25.98 -8.88 -19.01
CA LEU A 165 25.95 -9.35 -20.40
C LEU A 165 24.69 -8.90 -21.17
N LEU A 166 23.85 -8.01 -20.61
CA LEU A 166 22.54 -7.67 -21.21
C LEU A 166 22.64 -7.09 -22.63
N HIS A 167 23.74 -6.41 -22.96
CA HIS A 167 24.01 -5.84 -24.29
C HIS A 167 24.92 -6.72 -25.15
N THR A 168 25.23 -7.94 -24.70
CA THR A 168 26.09 -8.90 -25.42
C THR A 168 25.24 -9.90 -26.18
N ALA A 169 25.53 -10.11 -27.46
CA ALA A 169 24.83 -11.10 -28.27
C ALA A 169 25.26 -12.55 -27.93
N ARG A 170 24.37 -13.49 -28.09
CA ARG A 170 24.66 -14.91 -27.84
C ARG A 170 25.87 -15.41 -28.61
N VAL A 171 26.02 -15.01 -29.86
CA VAL A 171 27.17 -15.35 -30.70
C VAL A 171 28.50 -14.80 -30.15
N GLU A 172 28.50 -13.60 -29.58
CA GLU A 172 29.68 -13.01 -28.95
C GLU A 172 30.10 -13.81 -27.72
N ILE A 173 29.13 -14.27 -26.91
CA ILE A 173 29.35 -15.15 -25.75
C ILE A 173 29.99 -16.47 -26.17
N GLU A 174 29.45 -17.14 -27.18
CA GLU A 174 29.97 -18.42 -27.67
C GLU A 174 31.36 -18.30 -28.26
N ASN A 175 31.63 -17.25 -29.05
CA ASN A 175 32.96 -16.96 -29.59
C ASN A 175 33.99 -16.70 -28.46
N TYR A 176 33.61 -15.92 -27.44
CA TYR A 176 34.50 -15.67 -26.31
C TYR A 176 34.86 -16.95 -25.56
N LEU A 177 33.88 -17.83 -25.29
CA LEU A 177 34.14 -19.13 -24.64
C LEU A 177 35.05 -20.00 -25.46
N LYS A 178 34.83 -20.03 -26.79
CA LYS A 178 35.65 -20.79 -27.74
C LYS A 178 37.12 -20.26 -27.75
N GLU A 179 37.31 -18.94 -27.75
CA GLU A 179 38.63 -18.31 -27.67
C GLU A 179 39.37 -18.62 -26.36
N LYS A 180 38.60 -18.71 -25.25
CA LYS A 180 39.14 -19.10 -23.95
C LYS A 180 39.36 -20.60 -23.78
N GLY A 181 38.88 -21.43 -24.75
CA GLY A 181 38.92 -22.88 -24.65
C GLY A 181 38.05 -23.47 -23.55
N GLU A 182 37.02 -22.71 -23.13
CA GLU A 182 36.10 -23.15 -22.07
C GLU A 182 34.90 -23.91 -22.62
N SER A 183 34.57 -25.01 -21.99
CA SER A 183 33.37 -25.80 -22.24
C SER A 183 32.18 -25.27 -21.43
N TYR A 184 30.98 -25.64 -21.84
CA TYR A 184 29.72 -25.34 -21.12
C TYR A 184 28.70 -26.44 -21.39
N CYS A 185 27.70 -26.55 -20.48
CA CYS A 185 26.60 -27.50 -20.63
C CYS A 185 25.56 -26.98 -21.63
N THR A 186 25.06 -27.87 -22.49
CA THR A 186 23.96 -27.54 -23.41
C THR A 186 22.67 -28.16 -22.92
N ASP A 187 21.65 -27.32 -22.74
CA ASP A 187 20.32 -27.73 -22.28
C ASP A 187 19.45 -28.16 -23.47
N ALA A 188 19.10 -29.43 -23.57
CA ALA A 188 18.23 -29.98 -24.60
C ALA A 188 16.80 -29.41 -24.59
N THR A 189 16.31 -28.89 -23.44
CA THR A 189 14.95 -28.34 -23.33
C THR A 189 14.79 -26.97 -23.99
N ASN A 190 15.90 -26.31 -24.35
CA ASN A 190 15.87 -25.05 -25.12
C ASN A 190 15.26 -25.22 -26.54
N ALA A 191 15.18 -26.45 -27.05
CA ALA A 191 14.57 -26.76 -28.32
C ALA A 191 13.05 -27.00 -28.29
N SER A 192 12.44 -27.17 -27.09
CA SER A 192 11.00 -27.38 -26.97
C SER A 192 10.22 -26.11 -27.36
N LEU A 193 9.12 -26.29 -28.12
CA LEU A 193 8.21 -25.24 -28.55
C LEU A 193 6.96 -25.11 -27.68
N ASP A 194 6.90 -25.82 -26.58
CA ASP A 194 5.74 -25.83 -25.69
C ASP A 194 5.56 -24.48 -24.94
N TYR A 195 6.65 -23.79 -24.73
CA TYR A 195 6.64 -22.49 -24.07
C TYR A 195 6.64 -21.34 -25.09
N THR A 196 5.78 -20.35 -24.89
CA THR A 196 5.67 -19.18 -25.79
C THR A 196 7.00 -18.44 -25.95
N ARG A 197 7.83 -18.39 -24.92
CA ARG A 197 9.15 -17.76 -24.98
C ARG A 197 10.09 -18.50 -25.92
N ASN A 198 10.10 -19.84 -25.91
CA ASN A 198 10.86 -20.65 -26.84
C ASN A 198 10.37 -20.49 -28.29
N ARG A 199 9.04 -20.29 -28.47
CA ARG A 199 8.50 -19.98 -29.81
C ARG A 199 8.97 -18.62 -30.32
N ILE A 200 9.03 -17.61 -29.49
CA ILE A 200 9.58 -16.30 -29.86
C ILE A 200 11.05 -16.44 -30.23
N ARG A 201 11.86 -17.15 -29.45
CA ARG A 201 13.29 -17.40 -29.68
C ARG A 201 13.54 -18.14 -30.98
N ASN A 202 12.84 -19.25 -31.22
CA ASN A 202 13.16 -20.17 -32.26
C ASN A 202 12.40 -19.92 -33.59
N GLN A 203 11.27 -19.17 -33.55
CA GLN A 203 10.43 -18.96 -34.74
C GLN A 203 10.26 -17.48 -35.10
N VAL A 204 10.11 -16.57 -34.14
CA VAL A 204 9.80 -15.17 -34.42
C VAL A 204 11.08 -14.35 -34.63
N LEU A 205 12.00 -14.42 -33.67
CA LEU A 205 13.27 -13.65 -33.74
C LEU A 205 14.11 -13.99 -34.99
N PRO A 206 14.29 -15.23 -35.41
CA PRO A 206 15.03 -15.53 -36.64
C PRO A 206 14.39 -14.88 -37.88
N VAL A 207 13.07 -14.90 -38.02
CA VAL A 207 12.38 -14.21 -39.11
C VAL A 207 12.61 -12.70 -39.09
N LEU A 208 12.60 -12.08 -37.91
CA LEU A 208 12.89 -10.65 -37.77
C LEU A 208 14.36 -10.34 -38.11
N GLU A 209 15.29 -11.24 -37.80
CA GLU A 209 16.71 -11.11 -38.11
C GLU A 209 16.98 -11.24 -39.61
N GLU A 210 16.27 -12.15 -40.31
CA GLU A 210 16.30 -12.25 -41.79
C GLU A 210 15.83 -10.96 -42.46
N LEU A 211 14.78 -10.33 -41.91
CA LEU A 211 14.26 -9.05 -42.41
C LEU A 211 15.22 -7.88 -42.13
N ASN A 212 15.88 -7.91 -40.96
CA ASN A 212 16.85 -6.90 -40.56
C ASN A 212 17.88 -7.46 -39.58
N ALA A 213 19.10 -7.70 -40.05
CA ALA A 213 20.21 -8.22 -39.24
C ALA A 213 20.56 -7.37 -38.01
N ARG A 214 20.06 -6.10 -37.93
CA ARG A 214 20.28 -5.21 -36.80
C ARG A 214 19.09 -5.16 -35.83
N VAL A 215 18.12 -6.05 -35.96
CA VAL A 215 16.87 -6.01 -35.16
C VAL A 215 17.15 -6.01 -33.66
N TYR A 216 18.06 -6.84 -33.18
CA TYR A 216 18.44 -6.90 -31.77
C TYR A 216 19.02 -5.55 -31.23
N ALA A 217 19.93 -4.94 -32.02
CA ALA A 217 20.50 -3.65 -31.68
C ALA A 217 19.45 -2.51 -31.70
N HIS A 218 18.47 -2.60 -32.61
CA HIS A 218 17.37 -1.64 -32.66
C HIS A 218 16.44 -1.82 -31.44
N MET A 219 16.14 -3.04 -31.03
CA MET A 219 15.33 -3.32 -29.86
C MET A 219 16.05 -2.88 -28.56
N GLU A 220 17.35 -3.15 -28.45
CA GLU A 220 18.20 -2.67 -27.36
C GLU A 220 18.12 -1.14 -27.23
N ARG A 221 18.37 -0.42 -28.34
CA ARG A 221 18.28 1.06 -28.34
C ARG A 221 16.89 1.56 -27.96
N LEU A 222 15.85 0.94 -28.52
CA LEU A 222 14.48 1.30 -28.14
C LEU A 222 14.22 1.10 -26.65
N GLY A 223 14.71 0.00 -26.07
CA GLY A 223 14.62 -0.26 -24.63
C GLY A 223 15.31 0.81 -23.80
N ASP A 224 16.51 1.26 -24.21
CA ASP A 224 17.26 2.33 -23.56
C ASP A 224 16.54 3.68 -23.64
N ASP A 225 16.02 4.04 -24.81
CA ASP A 225 15.28 5.29 -25.00
C ASP A 225 14.01 5.31 -24.16
N ILE A 226 13.30 4.18 -24.08
CA ILE A 226 12.13 4.06 -23.21
C ILE A 226 12.54 4.20 -21.73
N ARG A 227 13.63 3.60 -21.28
CA ARG A 227 14.12 3.71 -19.89
C ARG A 227 14.44 5.15 -19.52
N LYS A 228 15.21 5.85 -20.35
CA LYS A 228 15.53 7.28 -20.14
C LYS A 228 14.29 8.15 -20.07
N THR A 229 13.31 7.87 -20.97
CA THR A 229 12.02 8.57 -20.95
C THR A 229 11.25 8.31 -19.64
N GLN A 230 11.28 7.06 -19.16
CA GLN A 230 10.63 6.70 -17.91
C GLN A 230 11.31 7.32 -16.68
N GLU A 231 12.63 7.38 -16.65
CA GLU A 231 13.38 8.04 -15.58
C GLU A 231 13.01 9.52 -15.47
N TYR A 232 12.98 10.23 -16.60
CA TYR A 232 12.52 11.61 -16.66
C TYR A 232 11.07 11.76 -16.19
N LEU A 233 10.17 10.90 -16.71
CA LEU A 233 8.75 10.93 -16.35
C LEU A 233 8.55 10.63 -14.86
N SER A 234 9.31 9.68 -14.30
CA SER A 234 9.25 9.32 -12.88
C SER A 234 9.65 10.49 -11.98
N ALA A 235 10.69 11.24 -12.33
CA ALA A 235 11.08 12.44 -11.61
C ALA A 235 9.97 13.51 -11.61
N VAL A 236 9.32 13.74 -12.77
CA VAL A 236 8.20 14.66 -12.88
C VAL A 236 6.99 14.18 -12.07
N ILE A 237 6.69 12.87 -12.10
CA ILE A 237 5.61 12.26 -11.34
C ILE A 237 5.85 12.46 -9.83
N GLU A 238 7.06 12.25 -9.34
CA GLU A 238 7.41 12.42 -7.93
C GLU A 238 7.25 13.87 -7.48
N GLU A 239 7.73 14.84 -8.28
CA GLU A 239 7.52 16.28 -8.02
C GLU A 239 6.03 16.61 -7.92
N LYS A 240 5.23 16.20 -8.90
CA LYS A 240 3.79 16.48 -8.93
C LYS A 240 3.03 15.72 -7.84
N ARG A 241 3.45 14.51 -7.53
CA ARG A 241 2.90 13.76 -6.40
C ARG A 241 3.10 14.48 -5.08
N ALA A 242 4.28 15.02 -4.83
CA ALA A 242 4.55 15.80 -3.63
C ALA A 242 3.67 17.07 -3.53
N GLN A 243 3.27 17.65 -4.68
CA GLN A 243 2.39 18.81 -4.74
C GLN A 243 0.91 18.48 -4.50
N TYR A 244 0.41 17.36 -5.01
CA TYR A 244 -1.02 17.08 -5.09
C TYR A 244 -1.50 15.91 -4.22
N VAL A 245 -0.61 15.18 -3.55
CA VAL A 245 -0.94 14.03 -2.73
C VAL A 245 -0.48 14.24 -1.29
N GLU A 246 -1.44 14.27 -0.38
CA GLU A 246 -1.17 14.33 1.05
C GLU A 246 -1.28 12.92 1.66
N ARG A 247 -0.28 12.56 2.48
CA ARG A 247 -0.33 11.32 3.25
C ARG A 247 -1.05 11.55 4.57
N ASP A 248 -2.07 10.76 4.86
CA ASP A 248 -2.74 10.79 6.17
C ASP A 248 -1.97 9.92 7.17
N PHE A 249 -1.07 10.56 7.95
CA PHE A 249 -0.23 9.88 8.95
C PHE A 249 -1.00 9.24 10.10
N ARG A 250 -2.30 9.53 10.24
CA ARG A 250 -3.16 8.93 11.26
C ARG A 250 -3.67 7.55 10.88
N LYS A 251 -3.58 7.20 9.59
CA LYS A 251 -3.98 5.89 9.05
C LYS A 251 -2.84 5.32 8.22
N THR A 252 -2.47 4.09 8.51
CA THR A 252 -1.44 3.38 7.74
C THR A 252 -1.87 3.30 6.27
N GLN A 253 -1.03 3.80 5.36
CA GLN A 253 -1.25 3.73 3.91
C GLN A 253 -2.55 4.43 3.43
N ALA A 254 -2.85 5.62 3.95
CA ALA A 254 -3.94 6.45 3.44
C ALA A 254 -3.41 7.70 2.72
N PHE A 255 -4.02 8.04 1.58
CA PHE A 255 -3.67 9.20 0.75
C PHE A 255 -4.90 10.03 0.45
N LEU A 256 -4.71 11.35 0.43
CA LEU A 256 -5.68 12.30 -0.11
C LEU A 256 -5.11 12.89 -1.40
N ILE A 257 -5.75 12.62 -2.52
CA ILE A 257 -5.39 13.12 -3.85
C ILE A 257 -6.23 14.36 -4.12
N SER A 258 -5.57 15.51 -4.34
CA SER A 258 -6.24 16.78 -4.66
C SER A 258 -6.93 16.73 -6.02
N GLU A 259 -8.10 17.39 -6.16
CA GLU A 259 -8.77 17.53 -7.47
C GLU A 259 -7.99 18.40 -8.46
N GLU A 260 -7.10 19.27 -7.98
CA GLU A 260 -6.21 20.07 -8.80
C GLU A 260 -5.27 19.21 -9.67
N LEU A 261 -4.98 17.98 -9.25
CA LEU A 261 -4.19 17.01 -10.01
C LEU A 261 -4.74 16.76 -11.41
N LEU A 262 -6.07 16.82 -11.59
CA LEU A 262 -6.70 16.60 -12.92
C LEU A 262 -6.43 17.71 -13.92
N LYS A 263 -5.82 18.83 -13.54
CA LYS A 263 -5.35 19.88 -14.44
C LYS A 263 -4.04 19.56 -15.12
N GLU A 264 -3.29 18.59 -14.57
CA GLU A 264 -2.06 18.08 -15.15
C GLU A 264 -2.34 17.17 -16.36
N PRO A 265 -1.35 16.92 -17.24
CA PRO A 265 -1.48 15.97 -18.35
C PRO A 265 -1.95 14.58 -17.90
N GLU A 266 -2.74 13.90 -18.77
CA GLU A 266 -3.34 12.59 -18.46
C GLU A 266 -2.32 11.56 -17.97
N ILE A 267 -1.13 11.53 -18.59
CA ILE A 267 -0.08 10.59 -18.24
C ILE A 267 0.42 10.79 -16.79
N LEU A 268 0.43 12.02 -16.28
CA LEU A 268 0.86 12.33 -14.92
C LEU A 268 -0.22 11.95 -13.92
N TYR A 269 -1.45 12.46 -14.08
CA TYR A 269 -2.49 12.19 -13.09
C TYR A 269 -2.87 10.69 -13.03
N THR A 270 -2.90 9.99 -14.17
CA THR A 270 -3.19 8.55 -14.17
C THR A 270 -2.08 7.73 -13.53
N SER A 271 -0.83 8.12 -13.72
CA SER A 271 0.32 7.47 -13.07
C SER A 271 0.31 7.69 -11.57
N ILE A 272 0.10 8.92 -11.10
CA ILE A 272 0.03 9.26 -9.67
C ILE A 272 -1.12 8.52 -8.99
N ILE A 273 -2.32 8.52 -9.60
CA ILE A 273 -3.46 7.76 -9.07
C ILE A 273 -3.13 6.28 -8.95
N LYS A 274 -2.51 5.69 -9.99
CA LYS A 274 -2.11 4.28 -9.98
C LYS A 274 -1.12 3.97 -8.88
N GLU A 275 -0.08 4.79 -8.71
CA GLU A 275 0.92 4.62 -7.66
C GLU A 275 0.29 4.70 -6.27
N CYS A 276 -0.59 5.67 -6.02
CA CYS A 276 -1.31 5.77 -4.76
C CYS A 276 -2.19 4.53 -4.48
N ILE A 277 -2.86 3.97 -5.51
CA ILE A 277 -3.63 2.73 -5.37
C ILE A 277 -2.70 1.57 -5.01
N CYS A 278 -1.59 1.39 -5.75
CA CYS A 278 -0.63 0.30 -5.53
C CYS A 278 0.01 0.38 -4.13
N GLU A 279 0.36 1.56 -3.67
CA GLU A 279 0.96 1.78 -2.35
C GLU A 279 -0.06 1.53 -1.23
N THR A 280 -1.32 2.00 -1.40
CA THR A 280 -2.40 1.69 -0.46
C THR A 280 -2.69 0.19 -0.40
N ALA A 281 -2.65 -0.50 -1.54
CA ALA A 281 -2.86 -1.94 -1.66
C ALA A 281 -1.67 -2.75 -1.11
N ALA A 282 -0.48 -2.16 -1.01
CA ALA A 282 0.82 -2.84 -0.82
C ALA A 282 1.07 -3.91 -1.90
N SER A 283 0.53 -3.71 -3.12
CA SER A 283 0.65 -4.61 -4.26
C SER A 283 0.36 -3.87 -5.56
N SER A 284 1.11 -4.18 -6.61
CA SER A 284 0.82 -3.72 -7.97
C SER A 284 0.10 -4.78 -8.82
N LYS A 285 -0.04 -6.01 -8.29
CA LYS A 285 -0.71 -7.12 -8.97
C LYS A 285 -2.19 -6.79 -9.11
N ASP A 286 -2.79 -7.10 -10.24
CA ASP A 286 -4.22 -6.90 -10.54
C ASP A 286 -4.72 -5.43 -10.51
N ILE A 287 -3.85 -4.43 -10.29
CA ILE A 287 -4.21 -3.01 -10.42
C ILE A 287 -4.11 -2.61 -11.90
N THR A 288 -5.27 -2.48 -12.53
CA THR A 288 -5.41 -2.22 -13.98
C THR A 288 -5.80 -0.77 -14.25
N ARG A 289 -5.76 -0.38 -15.54
CA ARG A 289 -6.26 0.93 -16.02
C ARG A 289 -7.71 1.19 -15.59
N THR A 290 -8.57 0.17 -15.58
CA THR A 290 -9.96 0.30 -15.15
C THR A 290 -10.09 0.82 -13.72
N HIS A 291 -9.21 0.40 -12.81
CA HIS A 291 -9.21 0.88 -11.42
C HIS A 291 -8.84 2.36 -11.32
N VAL A 292 -7.87 2.81 -12.14
CA VAL A 292 -7.49 4.24 -12.24
C VAL A 292 -8.66 5.07 -12.77
N GLU A 293 -9.34 4.61 -13.82
CA GLU A 293 -10.51 5.28 -14.39
C GLU A 293 -11.69 5.37 -13.41
N LEU A 294 -11.90 4.34 -12.56
CA LEU A 294 -12.90 4.37 -11.50
C LEU A 294 -12.60 5.47 -10.46
N VAL A 295 -11.34 5.61 -10.06
CA VAL A 295 -10.91 6.68 -9.14
C VAL A 295 -11.04 8.04 -9.81
N GLN A 296 -10.65 8.17 -11.08
CA GLN A 296 -10.80 9.40 -11.85
C GLN A 296 -12.27 9.86 -11.93
N LYS A 297 -13.21 8.94 -12.17
CA LYS A 297 -14.64 9.26 -12.21
C LYS A 297 -15.16 9.77 -10.85
N LEU A 298 -14.57 9.36 -9.72
CA LEU A 298 -14.98 9.84 -8.41
C LEU A 298 -14.79 11.34 -8.23
N PHE A 299 -13.80 11.96 -8.89
CA PHE A 299 -13.59 13.42 -8.79
C PHE A 299 -14.80 14.22 -9.27
N ALA A 300 -15.54 13.73 -10.26
CA ALA A 300 -16.75 14.36 -10.77
C ALA A 300 -18.04 14.00 -9.98
N MET A 301 -17.95 13.07 -9.01
CA MET A 301 -19.11 12.63 -8.25
C MET A 301 -19.35 13.49 -7.00
N GLN A 302 -20.54 13.34 -6.39
CA GLN A 302 -20.87 13.99 -5.12
C GLN A 302 -20.00 13.45 -3.97
N THR A 303 -19.62 14.33 -3.04
CA THR A 303 -18.91 14.00 -1.82
C THR A 303 -19.58 12.86 -1.04
N GLY A 304 -18.78 11.89 -0.60
CA GLY A 304 -19.23 10.70 0.12
C GLY A 304 -19.56 9.51 -0.80
N ARG A 305 -19.39 9.63 -2.12
CA ARG A 305 -19.40 8.47 -3.02
C ARG A 305 -18.09 7.71 -2.90
N SER A 306 -18.15 6.39 -2.95
CA SER A 306 -16.98 5.52 -2.82
C SER A 306 -17.01 4.37 -3.82
N VAL A 307 -15.83 3.85 -4.13
CA VAL A 307 -15.59 2.69 -4.99
C VAL A 307 -14.63 1.75 -4.28
N ASN A 308 -14.96 0.46 -4.32
CA ASN A 308 -14.08 -0.60 -3.82
C ASN A 308 -13.11 -1.01 -4.92
N LEU A 309 -11.83 -1.10 -4.55
CA LEU A 309 -10.71 -1.52 -5.38
C LEU A 309 -10.13 -2.83 -4.84
N PRO A 310 -9.27 -3.54 -5.60
CA PRO A 310 -8.60 -4.75 -5.11
C PRO A 310 -7.86 -4.52 -3.79
N TYR A 311 -7.55 -5.60 -3.08
CA TYR A 311 -6.78 -5.61 -1.82
C TYR A 311 -7.42 -4.78 -0.69
N GLN A 312 -8.77 -4.71 -0.67
CA GLN A 312 -9.55 -3.97 0.35
C GLN A 312 -9.28 -2.45 0.35
N VAL A 313 -8.79 -1.90 -0.76
CA VAL A 313 -8.66 -0.47 -0.93
C VAL A 313 -10.01 0.15 -1.22
N VAL A 314 -10.33 1.24 -0.53
CA VAL A 314 -11.53 2.05 -0.78
C VAL A 314 -11.10 3.43 -1.22
N ALA A 315 -11.60 3.87 -2.37
CA ALA A 315 -11.50 5.24 -2.83
C ALA A 315 -12.79 5.98 -2.48
N GLU A 316 -12.72 7.13 -1.83
CA GLU A 316 -13.87 7.94 -1.41
C GLU A 316 -13.71 9.40 -1.87
N ARG A 317 -14.76 9.98 -2.47
CA ARG A 317 -14.84 11.40 -2.80
C ARG A 317 -15.01 12.23 -1.54
N THR A 318 -14.07 13.13 -1.25
CA THR A 318 -14.08 14.08 -0.14
C THR A 318 -14.26 15.52 -0.66
N TYR A 319 -14.29 16.53 0.22
CA TYR A 319 -14.48 17.93 -0.20
C TYR A 319 -13.33 18.48 -1.04
N GLY A 320 -12.10 18.04 -0.82
CA GLY A 320 -10.89 18.55 -1.51
C GLY A 320 -10.31 17.61 -2.57
N GLY A 321 -10.89 16.41 -2.76
CA GLY A 321 -10.30 15.42 -3.66
C GLY A 321 -10.84 14.03 -3.46
N VAL A 322 -10.02 13.02 -3.70
CA VAL A 322 -10.32 11.60 -3.48
C VAL A 322 -9.37 11.03 -2.44
N ARG A 323 -9.94 10.41 -1.42
CA ARG A 323 -9.17 9.67 -0.40
C ARG A 323 -9.07 8.20 -0.78
N LEU A 324 -7.87 7.66 -0.72
CA LEU A 324 -7.57 6.24 -0.79
C LEU A 324 -7.23 5.75 0.61
N GLN A 325 -7.78 4.62 1.03
CA GLN A 325 -7.45 3.99 2.32
C GLN A 325 -7.72 2.49 2.28
N LYS A 326 -6.96 1.72 3.05
CA LYS A 326 -7.25 0.30 3.26
C LYS A 326 -8.41 0.17 4.24
N CYS A 327 -9.40 -0.66 3.90
CA CYS A 327 -10.49 -0.98 4.81
C CYS A 327 -9.98 -2.03 5.80
N GLU A 328 -9.74 -1.64 7.05
CA GLU A 328 -9.55 -2.61 8.11
C GLU A 328 -10.89 -3.34 8.28
N LYS A 329 -10.90 -4.67 8.13
CA LYS A 329 -12.05 -5.47 8.52
C LYS A 329 -12.28 -5.20 10.01
N GLN A 330 -13.29 -4.42 10.36
CA GLN A 330 -13.82 -4.49 11.71
C GLN A 330 -14.18 -5.96 11.93
N PRO A 331 -13.77 -6.58 13.06
CA PRO A 331 -14.25 -7.90 13.40
C PRO A 331 -15.78 -7.84 13.34
N GLU A 332 -16.40 -8.72 12.57
CA GLU A 332 -17.83 -8.87 12.53
C GLU A 332 -18.30 -8.99 13.97
N HIS A 333 -18.87 -7.92 14.53
CA HIS A 333 -19.71 -8.05 15.70
C HIS A 333 -20.85 -8.95 15.26
N LYS A 334 -20.74 -10.26 15.55
CA LYS A 334 -21.86 -11.16 15.57
C LYS A 334 -22.96 -10.44 16.34
N ILE A 335 -24.02 -10.10 15.63
CA ILE A 335 -25.28 -9.67 16.22
C ILE A 335 -25.64 -10.80 17.17
N THR A 336 -25.40 -10.61 18.47
CA THR A 336 -25.98 -11.45 19.50
C THR A 336 -27.49 -11.24 19.39
N GLU A 337 -28.18 -12.33 19.16
CA GLU A 337 -29.63 -12.41 19.11
C GLU A 337 -30.23 -11.70 20.35
N PRO A 338 -31.43 -11.11 20.22
CA PRO A 338 -32.09 -10.46 21.36
C PRO A 338 -32.37 -11.54 22.41
N VAL A 339 -31.80 -11.38 23.59
CA VAL A 339 -32.09 -12.20 24.76
C VAL A 339 -33.55 -12.03 25.08
N GLY A 340 -34.24 -13.19 25.03
CA GLY A 340 -35.68 -13.30 25.18
C GLY A 340 -36.22 -12.70 26.47
N MET A 341 -37.45 -12.22 26.36
CA MET A 341 -38.35 -11.89 27.45
C MET A 341 -38.29 -12.95 28.56
N LEU A 342 -37.86 -12.55 29.76
CA LEU A 342 -38.16 -13.30 30.98
C LEU A 342 -39.37 -12.66 31.67
N SER A 343 -40.39 -13.47 31.70
CA SER A 343 -41.64 -13.26 32.42
C SER A 343 -41.42 -13.05 33.91
N SER A 344 -42.20 -12.16 34.45
CA SER A 344 -42.50 -11.95 35.87
C SER A 344 -42.70 -13.24 36.68
N GLN A 345 -41.91 -13.41 37.76
CA GLN A 345 -42.42 -14.06 38.99
C GLN A 345 -41.77 -13.46 40.22
N SER A 346 -42.66 -13.12 41.13
CA SER A 346 -42.50 -12.61 42.46
C SER A 346 -41.79 -13.57 43.44
N SER A 347 -40.93 -13.09 44.31
CA SER A 347 -40.98 -13.39 45.76
C SER A 347 -39.90 -12.65 46.60
N SER A 348 -40.43 -11.87 47.58
CA SER A 348 -40.02 -11.66 48.99
C SER A 348 -38.55 -11.51 49.40
N GLN A 349 -38.18 -10.35 49.81
CA GLN A 349 -37.49 -9.75 51.01
C GLN A 349 -36.61 -10.64 51.93
N PRO A 350 -35.74 -10.09 52.88
CA PRO A 350 -35.38 -8.69 53.17
C PRO A 350 -33.89 -8.41 53.60
N ALA A 351 -33.60 -7.14 53.76
CA ALA A 351 -32.78 -6.49 54.83
C ALA A 351 -31.26 -6.34 54.65
N GLY A 352 -30.85 -5.04 54.69
CA GLY A 352 -29.50 -4.58 54.99
C GLY A 352 -29.37 -3.06 54.81
N ARG A 353 -29.73 -2.28 55.87
CA ARG A 353 -29.58 -0.82 55.98
C ARG A 353 -28.13 -0.35 56.01
N GLN A 354 -27.85 0.79 55.35
CA GLN A 354 -27.15 1.98 55.91
C GLN A 354 -27.12 3.04 54.81
N SER A 355 -27.79 4.06 54.93
CA SER A 355 -27.69 5.39 55.57
C SER A 355 -27.15 6.45 54.62
N GLY A 356 -28.03 7.44 54.29
CA GLY A 356 -27.66 8.81 54.03
C GLY A 356 -27.93 9.35 52.63
N GLN A 357 -29.22 9.53 52.26
CA GLN A 357 -29.62 10.49 51.23
C GLN A 357 -30.72 11.41 51.74
N PRO A 358 -30.67 12.72 51.45
CA PRO A 358 -31.81 13.59 51.68
C PRO A 358 -32.85 13.35 50.57
N ALA A 359 -34.07 13.26 51.02
CA ALA A 359 -35.26 13.02 50.19
C ALA A 359 -35.57 14.22 49.28
N GLY A 360 -35.99 13.89 48.04
CA GLY A 360 -36.84 14.74 47.25
C GLY A 360 -36.28 15.27 45.95
N CYS A 361 -36.17 14.45 44.91
CA CYS A 361 -36.29 14.87 43.50
C CYS A 361 -36.76 13.69 42.68
N CYS A 362 -37.88 13.85 41.96
CA CYS A 362 -38.43 12.91 41.01
C CYS A 362 -37.37 12.54 39.95
N GLY A 363 -37.06 11.24 39.83
CA GLY A 363 -35.92 10.76 39.09
C GLY A 363 -36.05 10.87 37.57
N ILE A 364 -35.14 11.65 37.00
CA ILE A 364 -34.66 11.37 35.63
C ILE A 364 -33.33 10.65 35.84
N SER A 365 -33.25 9.37 35.39
CA SER A 365 -32.01 8.60 35.47
C SER A 365 -31.02 9.22 34.50
N ILE A 366 -29.97 9.84 35.00
CA ILE A 366 -28.77 10.21 34.26
C ILE A 366 -27.92 8.95 34.28
N GLU A 367 -27.87 8.21 33.14
CA GLU A 367 -26.92 7.11 33.01
C GLU A 367 -25.51 7.70 33.09
N GLU A 368 -24.70 7.17 33.99
CA GLU A 368 -23.28 7.52 34.09
C GLU A 368 -22.58 7.03 32.80
N HIS A 369 -22.28 7.97 31.91
CA HIS A 369 -21.52 7.66 30.70
C HIS A 369 -20.04 8.02 30.94
N PRO A 370 -19.08 7.11 30.65
CA PRO A 370 -17.66 7.40 30.77
C PRO A 370 -17.29 8.63 29.90
N GLY A 371 -16.63 9.59 30.53
CA GLY A 371 -16.21 10.85 29.91
C GLY A 371 -17.19 12.02 30.04
N PHE A 372 -18.32 11.87 30.72
CA PHE A 372 -19.25 12.96 31.01
C PHE A 372 -19.45 13.13 32.52
N THR A 373 -19.66 14.40 32.94
CA THR A 373 -20.11 14.73 34.28
C THR A 373 -21.29 15.66 34.16
N CYS A 374 -22.37 15.36 34.89
CA CYS A 374 -23.59 16.15 34.96
C CYS A 374 -23.82 16.65 36.37
N ARG A 375 -24.19 17.93 36.51
CA ARG A 375 -24.56 18.54 37.79
C ARG A 375 -25.81 19.37 37.62
N ILE A 376 -26.71 19.33 38.60
CA ILE A 376 -27.96 20.09 38.60
C ILE A 376 -27.86 21.15 39.66
N TYR A 377 -28.19 22.38 39.31
CA TYR A 377 -28.21 23.54 40.22
C TYR A 377 -29.58 24.18 40.21
N LYS A 378 -30.02 24.63 41.36
CA LYS A 378 -31.09 25.62 41.42
C LYS A 378 -30.53 26.99 41.04
N ARG A 379 -31.33 27.82 40.39
CA ARG A 379 -30.86 29.13 39.91
C ARG A 379 -30.24 29.99 40.98
N GLU A 380 -30.72 29.86 42.23
CA GLU A 380 -30.26 30.60 43.41
C GLU A 380 -28.85 30.14 43.87
N GLU A 381 -28.43 28.96 43.48
CA GLU A 381 -27.17 28.31 43.89
C GLU A 381 -26.04 28.46 42.86
N LEU A 382 -26.27 29.20 41.77
CA LEU A 382 -25.30 29.36 40.71
C LEU A 382 -24.07 30.17 41.18
N PRO A 383 -22.83 29.68 40.93
CA PRO A 383 -21.64 30.50 41.10
C PRO A 383 -21.68 31.70 40.17
N GLU A 384 -21.17 32.83 40.59
CA GLU A 384 -21.12 34.08 39.81
C GLU A 384 -20.38 33.82 38.46
N GLY A 385 -21.15 33.80 37.37
CA GLY A 385 -20.66 33.71 36.01
C GLY A 385 -20.77 32.32 35.35
N ILE A 386 -21.68 32.18 34.37
CA ILE A 386 -21.78 31.01 33.51
C ILE A 386 -20.55 30.94 32.61
N SER A 387 -19.68 29.94 32.82
CA SER A 387 -18.47 29.74 32.05
C SER A 387 -18.80 29.30 30.59
N LYS A 388 -18.31 30.05 29.58
CA LYS A 388 -18.47 29.74 28.15
C LYS A 388 -17.39 28.79 27.63
N LYS A 389 -17.09 27.71 28.33
CA LYS A 389 -16.10 26.73 27.89
C LYS A 389 -16.65 25.86 26.76
N LYS A 390 -15.76 25.43 25.82
CA LYS A 390 -16.12 24.63 24.64
C LYS A 390 -16.77 23.30 25.01
N TYR A 391 -16.27 22.63 26.04
CA TYR A 391 -16.69 21.30 26.48
C TYR A 391 -17.48 21.30 27.79
N THR A 392 -17.96 22.47 28.24
CA THR A 392 -18.91 22.63 29.36
C THR A 392 -20.11 23.41 28.87
N LYS A 393 -21.32 22.90 29.02
CA LYS A 393 -22.56 23.55 28.60
C LYS A 393 -23.55 23.59 29.78
N TRP A 394 -24.29 24.69 29.79
CA TRP A 394 -25.35 24.97 30.76
C TRP A 394 -26.68 24.97 30.02
N LEU A 395 -27.60 24.09 30.43
CA LEU A 395 -28.86 23.83 29.77
C LEU A 395 -30.03 24.01 30.71
N ASP A 396 -31.18 24.37 30.18
CA ASP A 396 -32.44 24.49 30.88
C ASP A 396 -32.99 23.08 31.17
N TYR A 397 -32.84 22.63 32.42
CA TYR A 397 -33.28 21.31 32.85
C TYR A 397 -34.81 21.21 32.87
N ASP A 398 -35.53 22.31 33.13
CA ASP A 398 -37.00 22.31 33.19
C ASP A 398 -37.67 22.01 31.85
N LYS A 399 -36.92 22.09 30.75
CA LYS A 399 -37.40 21.79 29.40
C LYS A 399 -37.16 20.34 28.94
N ILE A 400 -36.44 19.54 29.69
CA ILE A 400 -36.19 18.13 29.40
C ILE A 400 -37.44 17.35 29.80
N LYS A 401 -38.02 16.62 28.81
CA LYS A 401 -39.30 15.95 29.02
C LYS A 401 -39.18 14.44 29.23
N ASN A 402 -38.16 13.84 28.66
CA ASN A 402 -37.91 12.40 28.73
C ASN A 402 -36.61 12.14 29.51
N SER A 403 -35.94 11.05 29.24
CA SER A 403 -34.63 10.73 29.80
C SER A 403 -33.51 11.45 29.07
N LEU A 404 -32.52 11.95 29.78
CA LEU A 404 -31.29 12.49 29.20
C LEU A 404 -30.39 11.32 28.80
N LEU A 405 -30.13 11.20 27.50
CA LEU A 405 -29.33 10.13 26.91
C LEU A 405 -28.06 10.68 26.29
N ILE A 406 -26.95 10.03 26.55
CA ILE A 406 -25.69 10.27 25.84
C ILE A 406 -25.52 9.11 24.82
N ARG A 407 -25.53 9.43 23.55
CA ARG A 407 -25.52 8.44 22.47
C ARG A 407 -24.97 9.02 21.17
N ASN A 408 -24.72 8.17 20.22
CA ASN A 408 -24.43 8.56 18.85
C ASN A 408 -25.73 8.88 18.08
N ARG A 409 -25.60 9.42 16.85
CA ARG A 409 -26.75 9.83 16.04
C ARG A 409 -27.67 8.68 15.70
N GLN A 410 -28.96 9.02 15.62
CA GLN A 410 -30.02 8.11 15.17
C GLN A 410 -30.83 8.73 14.02
N PRO A 411 -31.52 7.92 13.20
CA PRO A 411 -32.47 8.43 12.21
C PRO A 411 -33.56 9.25 12.86
N GLY A 412 -33.82 10.45 12.33
CA GLY A 412 -34.85 11.33 12.87
C GLY A 412 -34.36 12.42 13.82
N ASP A 413 -33.10 12.38 14.26
CA ASP A 413 -32.52 13.38 15.15
C ASP A 413 -32.60 14.80 14.56
N TYR A 414 -32.99 15.75 15.42
CA TYR A 414 -33.12 17.17 15.07
C TYR A 414 -32.77 18.07 16.28
N PHE A 415 -32.56 19.34 16.01
CA PHE A 415 -32.39 20.35 17.06
C PHE A 415 -32.96 21.70 16.61
N VAL A 416 -33.15 22.64 17.54
CA VAL A 416 -33.65 23.97 17.26
C VAL A 416 -32.48 24.92 17.03
N LEU A 417 -32.52 25.64 15.90
CA LEU A 417 -31.43 26.53 15.43
C LEU A 417 -31.39 27.85 16.18
N ASP A 418 -32.56 28.47 16.41
CA ASP A 418 -32.71 29.84 16.89
C ASP A 418 -33.91 29.97 17.81
N GLU A 419 -34.08 31.16 18.34
CA GLU A 419 -35.16 31.50 19.31
C GLU A 419 -36.54 31.55 18.65
N THR A 420 -36.63 31.55 17.30
CA THR A 420 -37.89 31.50 16.58
C THR A 420 -38.49 30.07 16.52
N GLY A 421 -37.76 29.08 17.04
CA GLY A 421 -38.20 27.70 17.07
C GLY A 421 -37.92 26.91 15.77
N ARG A 422 -37.15 27.44 14.85
CA ARG A 422 -36.78 26.79 13.58
C ARG A 422 -35.97 25.53 13.86
N THR A 423 -36.48 24.39 13.38
CA THR A 423 -35.81 23.09 13.56
C THR A 423 -34.93 22.73 12.37
N GLN A 424 -33.86 21.99 12.61
CA GLN A 424 -32.98 21.42 11.60
C GLN A 424 -32.72 19.94 11.90
N LYS A 425 -32.79 19.08 10.86
CA LYS A 425 -32.36 17.67 10.99
C LYS A 425 -30.86 17.60 11.19
N LEU A 426 -30.41 16.77 12.14
CA LEU A 426 -29.00 16.60 12.47
C LEU A 426 -28.16 16.18 11.25
N LYS A 427 -28.70 15.30 10.40
CA LYS A 427 -28.05 14.90 9.14
C LYS A 427 -27.72 16.11 8.24
N GLN A 428 -28.67 17.04 8.10
CA GLN A 428 -28.48 18.24 7.27
C GLN A 428 -27.46 19.21 7.90
N TYR A 429 -27.45 19.32 9.22
CA TYR A 429 -26.47 20.12 9.94
C TYR A 429 -25.04 19.62 9.69
N PHE A 430 -24.82 18.30 9.84
CA PHE A 430 -23.49 17.72 9.59
C PHE A 430 -22.99 17.91 8.16
N VAL A 431 -23.89 17.95 7.18
CA VAL A 431 -23.57 18.28 5.78
C VAL A 431 -23.20 19.75 5.64
N ASN A 432 -23.97 20.65 6.23
CA ASN A 432 -23.75 22.10 6.13
C ASN A 432 -22.44 22.52 6.82
N GLU A 433 -22.09 21.88 7.95
CA GLU A 433 -20.82 22.10 8.69
C GLU A 433 -19.64 21.33 8.08
N LYS A 434 -19.84 20.66 6.94
CA LYS A 434 -18.81 19.88 6.24
C LYS A 434 -18.13 18.81 7.10
N ILE A 435 -18.86 18.22 8.08
CA ILE A 435 -18.35 17.16 8.93
C ILE A 435 -18.23 15.87 8.11
N LEU A 436 -17.07 15.24 8.16
CA LEU A 436 -16.79 14.01 7.43
C LEU A 436 -17.74 12.87 7.85
N LYS A 437 -18.16 12.04 6.91
CA LYS A 437 -19.14 10.97 7.14
C LYS A 437 -18.72 10.03 8.28
N GLU A 438 -17.45 9.67 8.34
CA GLU A 438 -16.87 8.81 9.38
C GLU A 438 -16.96 9.42 10.79
N GLN A 439 -16.81 10.75 10.89
CA GLN A 439 -16.89 11.46 12.16
C GLN A 439 -18.32 11.61 12.67
N ARG A 440 -19.33 11.58 11.77
CA ARG A 440 -20.74 11.81 12.15
C ARG A 440 -21.29 10.73 13.07
N ASP A 441 -20.78 9.50 12.96
CA ASP A 441 -21.22 8.35 13.74
C ASP A 441 -20.48 8.23 15.07
N THR A 442 -19.37 8.96 15.25
CA THR A 442 -18.54 8.94 16.47
C THR A 442 -18.76 10.17 17.37
N ILE A 443 -19.39 11.24 16.85
CA ILE A 443 -19.66 12.45 17.63
C ILE A 443 -20.68 12.14 18.73
N PRO A 444 -20.32 12.32 20.04
CA PRO A 444 -21.27 12.14 21.12
C PRO A 444 -22.35 13.22 21.08
N LEU A 445 -23.58 12.82 21.36
CA LEU A 445 -24.74 13.68 21.42
C LEU A 445 -25.38 13.56 22.79
N VAL A 446 -25.85 14.70 23.34
CA VAL A 446 -26.71 14.74 24.47
C VAL A 446 -28.14 14.93 23.94
N ALA A 447 -29.03 14.00 24.20
CA ALA A 447 -30.36 13.94 23.61
C ALA A 447 -31.48 13.73 24.60
N ASP A 448 -32.66 14.28 24.29
CA ASP A 448 -33.96 14.04 24.93
C ASP A 448 -34.87 13.38 23.88
N GLY A 449 -34.83 12.05 23.81
CA GLY A 449 -35.42 11.30 22.67
C GLY A 449 -34.74 11.63 21.35
N ALA A 450 -35.50 12.09 20.34
CA ALA A 450 -34.98 12.53 19.05
C ALA A 450 -34.50 14.00 19.02
N HIS A 451 -34.78 14.78 20.07
CA HIS A 451 -34.35 16.17 20.17
C HIS A 451 -32.97 16.29 20.79
N ILE A 452 -32.00 16.77 20.01
CA ILE A 452 -30.61 16.91 20.45
C ILE A 452 -30.46 18.21 21.28
N LEU A 453 -29.95 18.09 22.50
CA LEU A 453 -29.63 19.21 23.39
C LEU A 453 -28.27 19.81 23.02
N TRP A 454 -27.29 18.92 22.86
CA TRP A 454 -25.91 19.33 22.60
C TRP A 454 -25.22 18.36 21.65
N ILE A 455 -24.63 18.93 20.62
CA ILE A 455 -23.70 18.24 19.71
C ILE A 455 -22.31 18.55 20.27
N VAL A 456 -21.65 17.55 20.90
CA VAL A 456 -20.39 17.76 21.63
C VAL A 456 -19.30 18.32 20.71
N GLY A 457 -18.64 19.37 21.18
CA GLY A 457 -17.62 20.08 20.39
C GLY A 457 -18.17 21.11 19.41
N TYR A 458 -19.49 21.11 19.13
CA TYR A 458 -20.13 22.01 18.15
C TYR A 458 -21.10 22.97 18.83
N ARG A 459 -22.38 22.67 18.86
CA ARG A 459 -23.40 23.61 19.36
C ARG A 459 -24.45 22.97 20.22
N ILE A 460 -25.16 23.80 20.98
CA ILE A 460 -26.37 23.45 21.73
C ILE A 460 -27.62 23.87 20.93
N SER A 461 -28.72 23.15 21.14
CA SER A 461 -30.04 23.52 20.63
C SER A 461 -30.51 24.82 21.34
N ALA A 462 -31.04 25.76 20.57
CA ALA A 462 -31.55 27.03 21.12
C ALA A 462 -32.71 26.82 22.10
N TYR A 463 -33.49 25.74 21.93
CA TYR A 463 -34.59 25.39 22.82
C TYR A 463 -34.17 25.19 24.29
N TYR A 464 -33.01 24.53 24.49
CA TYR A 464 -32.51 24.20 25.82
C TYR A 464 -31.55 25.26 26.40
N LYS A 465 -31.44 26.44 25.81
CA LYS A 465 -30.66 27.54 26.40
C LYS A 465 -31.30 28.01 27.71
N VAL A 466 -30.47 28.31 28.69
CA VAL A 466 -30.89 28.93 29.96
C VAL A 466 -31.49 30.29 29.65
N SER A 467 -32.69 30.56 30.16
CA SER A 467 -33.43 31.81 30.03
C SER A 467 -33.70 32.46 31.39
N SER A 468 -34.32 33.63 31.42
CA SER A 468 -34.73 34.29 32.65
C SER A 468 -35.76 33.50 33.46
N THR A 469 -36.51 32.61 32.81
CA THR A 469 -37.58 31.80 33.43
C THR A 469 -37.10 30.42 33.93
N THR A 470 -35.86 30.01 33.62
CA THR A 470 -35.28 28.71 33.99
C THR A 470 -35.11 28.68 35.53
N LYS A 471 -35.67 27.67 36.17
CA LYS A 471 -35.55 27.43 37.63
C LYS A 471 -34.44 26.47 37.97
N THR A 472 -34.29 25.43 37.15
CA THR A 472 -33.30 24.36 37.33
C THR A 472 -32.35 24.32 36.15
N ILE A 473 -31.07 24.30 36.42
CA ILE A 473 -30.01 24.37 35.39
C ILE A 473 -29.16 23.11 35.44
N LEU A 474 -28.93 22.51 34.29
CA LEU A 474 -28.08 21.35 34.09
C LEU A 474 -26.72 21.81 33.54
N GLU A 475 -25.67 21.54 34.28
CA GLU A 475 -24.28 21.61 33.78
C GLU A 475 -23.88 20.26 33.26
N ILE A 476 -23.40 20.22 32.02
CA ILE A 476 -22.80 19.01 31.40
C ILE A 476 -21.39 19.34 31.00
N GLN A 477 -20.46 18.53 31.46
CA GLN A 477 -19.04 18.64 31.11
C GLN A 477 -18.57 17.34 30.46
N TYR A 478 -17.83 17.47 29.31
CA TYR A 478 -17.23 16.38 28.58
C TYR A 478 -15.71 16.35 28.76
N TYR A 479 -15.16 15.22 29.21
CA TYR A 479 -13.73 15.02 29.46
C TYR A 479 -13.08 14.04 28.46
N GLY A 480 -13.87 13.23 27.77
CA GLY A 480 -13.42 12.23 26.83
C GLY A 480 -13.01 12.84 25.50
N GLY A 481 -11.84 13.42 25.40
CA GLY A 481 -11.41 14.03 24.14
C GLY A 481 -10.25 15.00 24.28
N ARG A 482 -9.54 14.99 25.37
CA ARG A 482 -8.36 15.85 25.51
C ARG A 482 -7.22 15.50 24.57
N GLU A 483 -7.15 14.29 24.03
CA GLU A 483 -6.12 13.87 23.06
C GLU A 483 -6.61 13.88 21.61
N ASP A 484 -7.89 13.60 21.35
CA ASP A 484 -8.39 13.46 19.97
C ASP A 484 -9.01 14.73 19.35
N LEU A 485 -9.42 15.71 20.16
CA LEU A 485 -10.11 16.91 19.67
C LEU A 485 -9.23 18.17 19.59
N SER A 486 -7.97 18.12 20.02
CA SER A 486 -7.02 19.25 19.94
C SER A 486 -6.54 19.54 18.51
N LEU A 487 -6.87 18.69 17.53
CA LEU A 487 -6.40 18.79 16.13
C LEU A 487 -7.48 19.34 15.17
N ILE A 488 -8.66 19.70 15.63
CA ILE A 488 -9.63 20.41 14.79
C ILE A 488 -9.40 21.91 14.92
N HIS A 489 -8.33 22.42 14.34
CA HIS A 489 -8.19 23.83 14.02
C HIS A 489 -9.15 24.14 12.87
N ILE A 490 -10.37 24.56 13.20
CA ILE A 490 -11.18 25.33 12.25
C ILE A 490 -10.61 26.75 12.31
N SER A 491 -9.87 27.13 11.27
CA SER A 491 -9.55 28.53 11.01
C SER A 491 -10.86 29.33 10.99
N GLU A 492 -11.00 30.31 11.88
CA GLU A 492 -12.10 31.27 11.82
C GLU A 492 -12.09 31.97 10.45
N PRO A 493 -13.25 32.09 9.80
CA PRO A 493 -13.32 32.89 8.59
C PRO A 493 -13.07 34.35 8.99
N THR A 494 -11.95 34.90 8.54
CA THR A 494 -11.66 36.34 8.60
C THR A 494 -12.80 37.08 7.93
N ARG A 495 -13.59 37.80 8.73
CA ARG A 495 -14.51 38.86 8.22
C ARG A 495 -13.67 39.89 7.49
N ARG A 496 -13.79 39.93 6.17
CA ARG A 496 -13.42 41.14 5.43
C ARG A 496 -14.48 42.17 5.66
N SER A 497 -14.05 43.29 6.24
CA SER A 497 -14.71 44.60 6.24
C SER A 497 -14.86 45.11 4.82
#